data_800ae6fea2ab7917e8ba102a0ff570b6
#
_entry.id   800ae6fea2ab7917e8ba102a0ff570b6
#
_cell.length_a   1.000
_cell.length_b   1.000
_cell.length_c   1.000
_cell.angle_alpha   90.00
_cell.angle_beta   90.00
_cell.angle_gamma   90.00
#
_symmetry.space_group_name_H-M   'P 1'
#
loop_
_entity.id
_entity.type
_entity.pdbx_description
1 polymer ?
#
loop_
_entity_poly.entity_id
_entity_poly.type
_entity_poly.pdbx_seq_one_letter_code
_entity_poly.pdbx_strand_id
1 'polypeptide(L)'
;MRSHLFALLAVPALALGAAACTGSSKPDADARPAAQQVRAEEAPAHVVHFTARDYAFSGPKQIPAGRTKVVLINQGDVEHQLGLFKLNEGETIGTAFGAISKVGNLEGGRPHGTWLGGPNGVAAHTSESVTLDLAPGHYVVGCLIPAADGQPHAMKGMLSEVTVTGAAAPDSTADNQLPRVTLHEYFVELPDGFDGKHAVEVVNEGREVHEFVIARLKGDATVNDVVAYEKSPYPKTRRAPHEDVAGTAFLDPGEHARLDLDLAPGRYVAICYLPAPDGKAHILHGMGRPFDVA
;
A
#
# COMPACT_ATOMS: atom_id res chain seq x y z
N MET A 1 -28.49 -39.46 -41.13
CA MET A 1 -29.23 -40.73 -41.08
C MET A 1 -29.63 -40.98 -39.64
N ARG A 2 -30.99 -41.09 -39.44
CA ARG A 2 -31.75 -41.63 -38.33
C ARG A 2 -31.54 -41.01 -36.95
N SER A 3 -32.41 -40.14 -36.41
CA SER A 3 -33.87 -40.21 -36.11
C SER A 3 -34.24 -41.30 -35.09
N HIS A 4 -34.82 -40.91 -33.98
CA HIS A 4 -36.08 -41.34 -33.31
C HIS A 4 -35.99 -40.89 -31.85
N LEU A 5 -36.82 -40.07 -31.31
CA LEU A 5 -38.29 -39.85 -31.20
C LEU A 5 -38.93 -40.64 -30.02
N PHE A 6 -39.69 -39.90 -29.20
CA PHE A 6 -40.84 -40.23 -28.30
C PHE A 6 -40.52 -40.87 -26.95
N ALA A 7 -41.18 -40.54 -25.83
CA ALA A 7 -42.63 -40.30 -25.65
C ALA A 7 -42.97 -39.51 -24.37
N LEU A 8 -44.07 -38.79 -24.45
CA LEU A 8 -44.90 -38.23 -23.37
C LEU A 8 -45.66 -39.30 -22.60
N LEU A 9 -46.06 -39.01 -21.33
CA LEU A 9 -47.35 -39.41 -20.68
C LEU A 9 -47.39 -38.66 -19.32
N ALA A 10 -48.19 -37.67 -19.07
CA ALA A 10 -49.61 -37.57 -18.79
C ALA A 10 -50.00 -37.69 -17.29
N VAL A 11 -50.66 -36.65 -16.84
CA VAL A 11 -51.21 -36.25 -15.53
C VAL A 11 -52.35 -37.23 -15.10
N PRO A 12 -52.71 -37.31 -13.80
CA PRO A 12 -53.98 -36.69 -13.44
C PRO A 12 -53.98 -35.89 -12.12
N ALA A 13 -54.88 -34.90 -12.08
CA ALA A 13 -55.30 -34.07 -10.96
C ALA A 13 -56.42 -34.79 -10.14
N LEU A 14 -56.61 -34.34 -8.92
CA LEU A 14 -57.86 -34.21 -8.10
C LEU A 14 -57.49 -34.28 -6.63
N ALA A 15 -58.03 -33.58 -5.64
CA ALA A 15 -59.19 -32.71 -5.50
C ALA A 15 -59.09 -31.93 -4.18
N LEU A 16 -59.82 -30.86 -4.13
CA LEU A 16 -60.33 -30.01 -3.06
C LEU A 16 -60.29 -30.48 -1.59
N GLY A 17 -59.93 -29.55 -0.71
CA GLY A 17 -60.26 -29.51 0.70
C GLY A 17 -60.17 -28.10 1.24
N ALA A 18 -61.29 -27.38 1.29
CA ALA A 18 -61.36 -26.04 1.90
C ALA A 18 -61.55 -26.17 3.42
N ALA A 19 -60.72 -25.46 4.20
CA ALA A 19 -61.05 -25.14 5.58
C ALA A 19 -60.61 -23.69 5.85
N ALA A 20 -61.57 -22.82 5.98
CA ALA A 20 -61.40 -21.44 6.43
C ALA A 20 -61.13 -21.42 7.93
N CYS A 21 -60.01 -20.76 8.34
CA CYS A 21 -59.86 -20.21 9.68
C CYS A 21 -59.37 -18.80 9.55
N THR A 22 -60.24 -17.87 9.91
CA THR A 22 -59.99 -16.46 10.10
C THR A 22 -59.05 -16.26 11.29
N GLY A 23 -57.82 -15.88 10.99
CA GLY A 23 -56.84 -15.40 11.98
C GLY A 23 -56.35 -14.04 11.57
N SER A 24 -56.86 -13.01 12.23
CA SER A 24 -56.39 -11.62 12.13
C SER A 24 -54.97 -11.53 12.68
N SER A 25 -53.98 -11.49 11.83
CA SER A 25 -52.60 -11.13 12.20
C SER A 25 -52.40 -9.64 11.95
N LYS A 26 -52.17 -8.89 13.04
CA LYS A 26 -51.66 -7.54 13.00
C LYS A 26 -50.34 -7.48 12.21
N PRO A 27 -50.08 -6.40 11.46
CA PRO A 27 -48.75 -6.21 10.88
C PRO A 27 -47.75 -5.92 12.02
N ASP A 28 -46.77 -6.81 12.15
CA ASP A 28 -45.56 -6.52 12.97
C ASP A 28 -44.77 -5.38 12.34
N ALA A 29 -45.01 -4.19 12.86
CA ALA A 29 -44.22 -3.02 12.62
C ALA A 29 -43.01 -3.04 13.56
N ASP A 30 -42.01 -3.87 13.32
CA ASP A 30 -40.66 -3.78 13.91
C ASP A 30 -39.63 -4.59 13.12
N ALA A 31 -39.63 -4.44 11.80
CA ALA A 31 -38.43 -4.72 11.03
C ALA A 31 -37.50 -3.50 11.15
N ARG A 32 -36.78 -3.38 12.27
CA ARG A 32 -35.58 -2.55 12.32
C ARG A 32 -34.67 -3.05 11.20
N PRO A 33 -34.17 -2.13 10.31
CA PRO A 33 -33.11 -2.49 9.40
C PRO A 33 -31.96 -3.01 10.27
N ALA A 34 -31.41 -4.17 9.94
CA ALA A 34 -30.22 -4.69 10.56
C ALA A 34 -29.18 -3.57 10.43
N ALA A 35 -28.88 -2.90 11.53
CA ALA A 35 -27.77 -1.99 11.61
C ALA A 35 -26.55 -2.82 11.16
N GLN A 36 -25.96 -2.44 10.04
CA GLN A 36 -24.64 -2.91 9.69
C GLN A 36 -23.78 -2.62 10.89
N GLN A 37 -23.44 -3.66 11.63
CA GLN A 37 -22.41 -3.58 12.65
C GLN A 37 -21.13 -3.29 11.86
N VAL A 38 -20.77 -2.01 11.80
CA VAL A 38 -19.41 -1.61 11.49
C VAL A 38 -18.57 -2.30 12.56
N ARG A 39 -17.95 -3.42 12.22
CA ARG A 39 -17.01 -4.09 13.10
C ARG A 39 -15.98 -3.04 13.47
N ALA A 40 -15.77 -2.86 14.76
CA ALA A 40 -14.71 -1.99 15.24
C ALA A 40 -13.41 -2.42 14.56
N GLU A 41 -12.82 -1.48 13.87
CA GLU A 41 -11.53 -1.61 13.22
C GLU A 41 -10.50 -2.08 14.26
N GLU A 42 -9.79 -3.16 13.97
CA GLU A 42 -8.79 -3.70 14.89
C GLU A 42 -7.61 -2.72 14.95
N ALA A 43 -7.48 -2.05 16.11
CA ALA A 43 -6.38 -1.12 16.32
C ALA A 43 -5.03 -1.85 16.26
N PRO A 44 -3.94 -1.20 15.80
CA PRO A 44 -2.61 -1.80 15.80
C PRO A 44 -2.23 -2.19 17.24
N ALA A 45 -1.70 -3.41 17.41
CA ALA A 45 -1.25 -3.87 18.73
C ALA A 45 -0.04 -3.07 19.22
N HIS A 46 0.75 -2.52 18.28
CA HIS A 46 1.98 -1.77 18.58
C HIS A 46 2.04 -0.48 17.75
N VAL A 47 2.62 0.57 18.36
CA VAL A 47 2.98 1.81 17.65
C VAL A 47 4.46 2.05 17.86
N VAL A 48 5.20 2.21 16.77
CA VAL A 48 6.64 2.51 16.80
C VAL A 48 6.95 3.78 16.05
N HIS A 49 7.86 4.59 16.61
CA HIS A 49 8.25 5.86 16.04
C HIS A 49 9.71 5.82 15.59
N PHE A 50 9.92 6.23 14.35
CA PHE A 50 11.23 6.57 13.81
C PHE A 50 11.29 8.06 13.54
N THR A 51 12.44 8.66 13.76
CA THR A 51 12.72 10.04 13.38
C THR A 51 13.74 10.06 12.27
N ALA A 52 13.42 10.72 11.16
CA ALA A 52 14.34 11.02 10.09
C ALA A 52 14.99 12.39 10.32
N ARG A 53 16.28 12.47 10.06
CA ARG A 53 17.08 13.69 9.85
C ARG A 53 17.93 13.45 8.60
N ASP A 54 18.41 14.50 7.98
CA ASP A 54 19.22 14.37 6.77
C ASP A 54 20.60 13.78 7.12
N TYR A 55 20.82 12.66 6.76
CA TYR A 55 20.58 11.41 6.19
C TYR A 55 20.69 10.29 7.25
N ALA A 56 19.88 10.35 8.28
CA ALA A 56 19.95 9.42 9.40
C ALA A 56 18.57 9.08 9.95
N PHE A 57 18.41 7.85 10.44
CA PHE A 57 17.29 7.45 11.27
C PHE A 57 17.68 7.33 12.74
N SER A 58 16.77 7.74 13.62
CA SER A 58 16.77 7.35 15.02
C SER A 58 15.43 6.67 15.37
N GLY A 59 15.48 5.60 16.17
CA GLY A 59 14.31 4.81 16.51
C GLY A 59 14.70 3.54 17.28
N PRO A 60 13.70 2.69 17.60
CA PRO A 60 13.94 1.46 18.32
C PRO A 60 14.80 0.50 17.50
N LYS A 61 15.71 -0.22 18.19
CA LYS A 61 16.49 -1.31 17.60
C LYS A 61 15.80 -2.66 17.73
N GLN A 62 14.78 -2.73 18.58
CA GLN A 62 13.90 -3.88 18.75
C GLN A 62 12.46 -3.43 18.72
N ILE A 63 11.61 -4.15 18.00
CA ILE A 63 10.16 -3.97 17.92
C ILE A 63 9.47 -5.33 18.15
N PRO A 64 8.29 -5.35 18.79
CA PRO A 64 7.52 -6.59 18.92
C PRO A 64 6.95 -7.03 17.56
N ALA A 65 6.82 -8.34 17.38
CA ALA A 65 6.12 -8.92 16.23
C ALA A 65 4.62 -8.67 16.31
N GLY A 66 3.96 -8.65 15.15
CA GLY A 66 2.53 -8.47 15.00
C GLY A 66 2.16 -7.17 14.30
N ARG A 67 0.87 -6.83 14.39
CA ARG A 67 0.30 -5.65 13.74
C ARG A 67 0.86 -4.37 14.35
N THR A 68 1.64 -3.65 13.56
CA THR A 68 2.45 -2.52 14.02
C THR A 68 2.21 -1.28 13.16
N LYS A 69 1.78 -0.20 13.78
CA LYS A 69 1.77 1.14 13.15
C LYS A 69 3.17 1.73 13.23
N VAL A 70 3.82 1.83 12.10
CA VAL A 70 5.14 2.46 11.94
C VAL A 70 4.92 3.93 11.60
N VAL A 71 5.42 4.82 12.45
CA VAL A 71 5.33 6.27 12.27
C VAL A 71 6.72 6.80 11.93
N LEU A 72 6.84 7.53 10.83
CA LEU A 72 8.03 8.30 10.50
C LEU A 72 7.79 9.77 10.76
N ILE A 73 8.59 10.36 11.66
CA ILE A 73 8.59 11.79 11.95
C ILE A 73 9.79 12.40 11.23
N ASN A 74 9.55 13.21 10.23
CA ASN A 74 10.61 13.87 9.49
C ASN A 74 10.98 15.20 10.16
N GLN A 75 12.16 15.26 10.78
CA GLN A 75 12.77 16.47 11.36
C GLN A 75 13.90 17.02 10.49
N GLY A 76 14.07 16.49 9.28
CA GLY A 76 15.03 16.98 8.28
C GLY A 76 14.43 18.06 7.39
N ASP A 77 15.26 18.64 6.53
CA ASP A 77 14.90 19.71 5.60
C ASP A 77 14.53 19.19 4.21
N VAL A 78 14.68 17.88 3.96
CA VAL A 78 14.27 17.22 2.71
C VAL A 78 13.26 16.13 3.00
N GLU A 79 12.57 15.68 1.95
CA GLU A 79 11.64 14.56 2.02
C GLU A 79 12.35 13.25 2.36
N HIS A 80 11.69 12.39 3.14
CA HIS A 80 12.17 11.07 3.51
C HIS A 80 11.09 10.01 3.37
N GLN A 81 11.54 8.75 3.28
CA GLN A 81 10.72 7.54 3.39
C GLN A 81 11.42 6.55 4.33
N LEU A 82 10.69 5.57 4.80
CA LEU A 82 11.22 4.48 5.59
C LEU A 82 10.70 3.16 5.02
N GLY A 83 11.47 2.55 4.13
CA GLY A 83 11.18 1.21 3.62
C GLY A 83 11.72 0.15 4.57
N LEU A 84 10.90 -0.86 4.90
CA LEU A 84 11.29 -2.02 5.68
C LEU A 84 11.63 -3.19 4.76
N PHE A 85 12.82 -3.74 4.96
CA PHE A 85 13.29 -4.93 4.27
C PHE A 85 13.62 -6.02 5.29
N LYS A 86 12.88 -7.14 5.26
CA LYS A 86 13.14 -8.28 6.12
C LYS A 86 14.19 -9.17 5.46
N LEU A 87 15.35 -9.32 6.10
CA LEU A 87 16.41 -10.20 5.62
C LEU A 87 16.02 -11.67 5.78
N ASN A 88 16.39 -12.49 4.82
CA ASN A 88 16.36 -13.95 4.94
C ASN A 88 17.40 -14.42 5.97
N GLU A 89 17.21 -15.62 6.50
CA GLU A 89 18.15 -16.20 7.47
C GLU A 89 19.57 -16.30 6.86
N GLY A 90 20.55 -15.80 7.58
CA GLY A 90 21.94 -15.78 7.15
C GLY A 90 22.34 -14.64 6.21
N GLU A 91 21.37 -13.84 5.74
CA GLU A 91 21.64 -12.68 4.89
C GLU A 91 22.05 -11.44 5.70
N THR A 92 22.74 -10.53 5.03
CA THR A 92 23.23 -9.28 5.62
C THR A 92 22.81 -8.09 4.75
N ILE A 93 22.88 -6.88 5.33
CA ILE A 93 22.71 -5.64 4.54
C ILE A 93 23.66 -5.63 3.35
N GLY A 94 24.91 -6.05 3.54
CA GLY A 94 25.93 -6.05 2.50
C GLY A 94 25.60 -6.95 1.32
N THR A 95 25.06 -8.16 1.57
CA THR A 95 24.64 -9.07 0.51
C THR A 95 23.44 -8.53 -0.26
N ALA A 96 22.40 -8.08 0.47
CA ALA A 96 21.17 -7.58 -0.14
C ALA A 96 21.41 -6.28 -0.96
N PHE A 97 22.03 -5.27 -0.36
CA PHE A 97 22.27 -3.99 -1.04
C PHE A 97 23.36 -4.09 -2.10
N GLY A 98 24.31 -5.00 -1.96
CA GLY A 98 25.26 -5.35 -3.02
C GLY A 98 24.58 -5.92 -4.27
N ALA A 99 23.58 -6.78 -4.08
CA ALA A 99 22.78 -7.34 -5.16
C ALA A 99 21.88 -6.28 -5.82
N ILE A 100 21.22 -5.41 -5.02
CA ILE A 100 20.44 -4.26 -5.51
C ILE A 100 21.32 -3.36 -6.39
N SER A 101 22.51 -2.99 -5.91
CA SER A 101 23.45 -2.15 -6.65
C SER A 101 23.91 -2.79 -7.96
N LYS A 102 24.12 -4.10 -7.96
CA LYS A 102 24.53 -4.86 -9.14
C LYS A 102 23.43 -4.95 -10.20
N VAL A 103 22.17 -5.13 -9.78
CA VAL A 103 21.01 -5.22 -10.68
C VAL A 103 20.55 -3.83 -11.13
N GLY A 104 20.72 -2.82 -10.26
CA GLY A 104 20.32 -1.44 -10.53
C GLY A 104 18.86 -1.12 -10.15
N ASN A 105 18.14 -2.07 -9.53
CA ASN A 105 16.79 -1.89 -9.02
C ASN A 105 16.53 -2.82 -7.81
N LEU A 106 15.35 -2.68 -7.17
CA LEU A 106 15.00 -3.39 -5.94
C LEU A 106 14.80 -4.88 -6.13
N GLU A 107 14.56 -5.36 -7.36
CA GLU A 107 14.44 -6.79 -7.68
C GLU A 107 15.71 -7.58 -7.27
N GLY A 108 16.88 -6.92 -7.31
CA GLY A 108 18.13 -7.51 -6.84
C GLY A 108 18.13 -7.90 -5.36
N GLY A 109 17.29 -7.26 -4.55
CA GLY A 109 17.16 -7.56 -3.12
C GLY A 109 16.33 -8.83 -2.82
N ARG A 110 15.34 -9.15 -3.66
CA ARG A 110 14.35 -10.21 -3.42
C ARG A 110 14.92 -11.61 -3.12
N PRO A 111 16.02 -12.05 -3.72
CA PRO A 111 16.66 -13.32 -3.31
C PRO A 111 17.19 -13.30 -1.87
N HIS A 112 17.41 -12.14 -1.28
CA HIS A 112 18.03 -11.91 0.03
C HIS A 112 17.04 -11.51 1.12
N GLY A 113 15.77 -11.24 0.77
CA GLY A 113 14.77 -10.79 1.73
C GLY A 113 13.47 -10.34 1.06
N THR A 114 12.62 -9.65 1.83
CA THR A 114 11.28 -9.21 1.41
C THR A 114 11.06 -7.73 1.74
N TRP A 115 10.57 -6.96 0.79
CA TRP A 115 10.12 -5.58 0.96
C TRP A 115 8.69 -5.55 1.48
N LEU A 116 8.47 -4.94 2.64
CA LEU A 116 7.20 -4.99 3.37
C LEU A 116 6.46 -3.65 3.45
N GLY A 117 6.93 -2.63 2.75
CA GLY A 117 6.34 -1.30 2.84
C GLY A 117 6.97 -0.42 3.91
N GLY A 118 6.21 0.56 4.36
CA GLY A 118 6.56 1.54 5.37
C GLY A 118 6.21 2.97 4.94
N PRO A 119 6.28 3.98 5.84
CA PRO A 119 5.91 5.36 5.51
C PRO A 119 6.69 5.94 4.34
N ASN A 120 5.97 6.56 3.39
CA ASN A 120 6.53 7.18 2.19
C ASN A 120 5.92 8.57 1.94
N GLY A 121 6.61 9.41 1.18
CA GLY A 121 6.16 10.77 0.89
C GLY A 121 6.14 11.69 2.12
N VAL A 122 7.09 11.50 3.05
CA VAL A 122 7.10 12.27 4.30
C VAL A 122 7.87 13.57 4.08
N ALA A 123 7.14 14.64 3.79
CA ALA A 123 7.71 15.96 3.55
C ALA A 123 8.49 16.47 4.77
N ALA A 124 9.37 17.46 4.55
CA ALA A 124 10.11 18.11 5.62
C ALA A 124 9.19 18.61 6.75
N HIS A 125 9.53 18.29 7.99
CA HIS A 125 8.81 18.71 9.21
C HIS A 125 7.36 18.17 9.33
N THR A 126 7.04 17.05 8.63
CA THR A 126 5.77 16.35 8.73
C THR A 126 5.95 14.94 9.32
N SER A 127 4.87 14.20 9.44
CA SER A 127 4.90 12.79 9.84
C SER A 127 3.85 12.00 9.07
N GLU A 128 4.20 10.77 8.70
CA GLU A 128 3.32 9.80 8.06
C GLU A 128 3.40 8.45 8.77
N SER A 129 2.38 7.62 8.56
CA SER A 129 2.34 6.30 9.20
C SER A 129 1.71 5.25 8.30
N VAL A 130 2.23 4.04 8.45
CA VAL A 130 1.72 2.84 7.76
C VAL A 130 1.58 1.72 8.78
N THR A 131 0.51 0.94 8.71
CA THR A 131 0.35 -0.26 9.54
C THR A 131 0.74 -1.50 8.75
N LEU A 132 1.61 -2.32 9.34
CA LEU A 132 2.20 -3.52 8.76
C LEU A 132 2.05 -4.70 9.72
N ASP A 133 2.01 -5.92 9.20
CA ASP A 133 2.09 -7.14 9.97
C ASP A 133 3.55 -7.66 9.98
N LEU A 134 4.25 -7.44 11.09
CA LEU A 134 5.68 -7.72 11.21
C LEU A 134 5.92 -9.11 11.81
N ALA A 135 6.48 -10.03 11.02
CA ALA A 135 6.95 -11.32 11.52
C ALA A 135 8.30 -11.19 12.23
N PRO A 136 8.65 -12.08 13.19
CA PRO A 136 9.98 -12.09 13.80
C PRO A 136 11.09 -12.19 12.77
N GLY A 137 12.22 -11.52 13.02
CA GLY A 137 13.37 -11.54 12.11
C GLY A 137 14.27 -10.33 12.20
N HIS A 138 15.25 -10.29 11.32
CA HIS A 138 16.16 -9.15 11.14
C HIS A 138 15.68 -8.29 9.98
N TYR A 139 15.63 -6.99 10.20
CA TYR A 139 15.14 -6.00 9.25
C TYR A 139 16.17 -4.91 9.02
N VAL A 140 16.13 -4.35 7.83
CA VAL A 140 16.78 -3.09 7.48
C VAL A 140 15.70 -2.05 7.23
N VAL A 141 15.84 -0.87 7.81
CA VAL A 141 15.07 0.30 7.43
C VAL A 141 15.94 1.24 6.63
N GLY A 142 15.43 1.76 5.49
CA GLY A 142 16.20 2.56 4.56
C GLY A 142 15.39 3.62 3.85
N CYS A 143 16.05 4.72 3.46
CA CYS A 143 15.51 5.75 2.58
C CYS A 143 16.22 5.69 1.22
N LEU A 144 15.47 5.43 0.14
CA LEU A 144 16.02 5.34 -1.21
C LEU A 144 15.72 6.57 -2.06
N ILE A 145 15.07 7.59 -1.51
CA ILE A 145 14.86 8.88 -2.18
C ILE A 145 16.23 9.44 -2.61
N PRO A 146 16.37 9.86 -3.88
CA PRO A 146 17.59 10.46 -4.35
C PRO A 146 17.84 11.84 -3.73
N ALA A 147 19.04 12.08 -3.22
CA ALA A 147 19.51 13.41 -2.84
C ALA A 147 19.72 14.30 -4.08
N ALA A 148 20.04 15.58 -3.84
CA ALA A 148 20.27 16.54 -4.93
C ALA A 148 21.36 16.12 -5.94
N ASP A 149 22.32 15.29 -5.52
CA ASP A 149 23.36 14.72 -6.38
C ASP A 149 22.93 13.42 -7.10
N GLY A 150 21.68 12.98 -6.90
CA GLY A 150 21.12 11.78 -7.49
C GLY A 150 21.45 10.48 -6.75
N GLN A 151 22.25 10.55 -5.65
CA GLN A 151 22.54 9.36 -4.85
C GLN A 151 21.40 9.08 -3.85
N PRO A 152 20.95 7.84 -3.69
CA PRO A 152 19.97 7.48 -2.66
C PRO A 152 20.46 7.89 -1.26
N HIS A 153 19.54 8.35 -0.39
CA HIS A 153 19.86 8.70 0.99
C HIS A 153 20.51 7.53 1.75
N ALA A 154 20.14 6.29 1.44
CA ALA A 154 20.76 5.08 1.97
C ALA A 154 22.28 5.04 1.71
N MET A 155 22.73 5.49 0.54
CA MET A 155 24.15 5.56 0.20
C MET A 155 24.89 6.68 0.97
N LYS A 156 24.15 7.59 1.60
CA LYS A 156 24.69 8.64 2.49
C LYS A 156 24.63 8.23 3.97
N GLY A 157 24.24 6.97 4.25
CA GLY A 157 24.17 6.42 5.60
C GLY A 157 22.77 6.30 6.18
N MET A 158 21.70 6.64 5.43
CA MET A 158 20.32 6.56 5.92
C MET A 158 19.79 5.13 5.87
N LEU A 159 20.47 4.25 6.61
CA LEU A 159 20.14 2.84 6.84
C LEU A 159 20.23 2.53 8.34
N SER A 160 19.41 1.62 8.82
CA SER A 160 19.44 1.14 10.20
C SER A 160 18.91 -0.30 10.29
N GLU A 161 19.53 -1.08 11.16
CA GLU A 161 19.06 -2.44 11.48
C GLU A 161 18.04 -2.40 12.62
N VAL A 162 17.04 -3.28 12.51
CA VAL A 162 15.99 -3.46 13.51
C VAL A 162 15.74 -4.98 13.66
N THR A 163 15.56 -5.43 14.90
CA THR A 163 15.15 -6.80 15.17
C THR A 163 13.69 -6.83 15.60
N VAL A 164 12.88 -7.62 14.92
CA VAL A 164 11.50 -7.90 15.33
C VAL A 164 11.52 -9.17 16.16
N THR A 165 10.96 -9.11 17.39
CA THR A 165 11.00 -10.19 18.37
C THR A 165 9.61 -10.54 18.90
N GLY A 166 9.43 -11.80 19.34
CA GLY A 166 8.16 -12.31 19.86
C GLY A 166 7.56 -13.39 18.97
N ALA A 167 6.35 -13.80 19.26
CA ALA A 167 5.61 -14.75 18.42
C ALA A 167 5.02 -14.00 17.21
N ALA A 168 5.05 -14.63 16.04
CA ALA A 168 4.28 -14.11 14.91
C ALA A 168 2.79 -14.05 15.29
N ALA A 169 2.16 -12.92 15.07
CA ALA A 169 0.71 -12.86 15.14
C ALA A 169 0.11 -13.60 13.92
N PRO A 170 -1.08 -14.17 14.03
CA PRO A 170 -1.82 -14.60 12.84
C PRO A 170 -2.07 -13.39 11.96
N ASP A 171 -2.05 -13.61 10.63
CA ASP A 171 -2.37 -12.57 9.66
C ASP A 171 -3.69 -11.89 10.05
N SER A 172 -3.66 -10.56 10.11
CA SER A 172 -4.88 -9.82 10.44
C SER A 172 -5.87 -9.91 9.28
N THR A 173 -7.08 -10.38 9.58
CA THR A 173 -8.19 -10.34 8.60
C THR A 173 -8.91 -8.99 8.61
N ALA A 174 -8.50 -8.05 9.47
CA ALA A 174 -9.17 -6.77 9.63
C ALA A 174 -9.10 -5.92 8.35
N ASP A 175 -7.98 -5.99 7.63
CA ASP A 175 -7.77 -5.21 6.41
C ASP A 175 -8.51 -5.77 5.19
N ASN A 176 -8.90 -7.05 5.20
CA ASN A 176 -9.67 -7.67 4.11
C ASN A 176 -11.04 -7.01 3.85
N GLN A 177 -11.48 -6.10 4.73
CA GLN A 177 -12.74 -5.35 4.57
C GLN A 177 -12.51 -3.89 4.15
N LEU A 178 -11.26 -3.44 4.08
CA LEU A 178 -10.93 -2.10 3.63
C LEU A 178 -11.06 -1.99 2.10
N PRO A 179 -11.39 -0.79 1.58
CA PRO A 179 -11.22 -0.52 0.16
C PRO A 179 -9.78 -0.80 -0.24
N ARG A 180 -9.59 -1.52 -1.34
CA ARG A 180 -8.27 -1.97 -1.78
C ARG A 180 -7.74 -1.12 -2.91
N VAL A 181 -6.53 -0.60 -2.73
CA VAL A 181 -5.68 -0.07 -3.80
C VAL A 181 -4.80 -1.21 -4.28
N THR A 182 -4.83 -1.52 -5.57
CA THR A 182 -4.06 -2.62 -6.14
C THR A 182 -2.96 -2.09 -7.05
N LEU A 183 -1.74 -2.57 -6.85
CA LEU A 183 -0.57 -2.24 -7.67
C LEU A 183 -0.32 -3.39 -8.64
N HIS A 184 -0.28 -3.07 -9.93
CA HIS A 184 0.06 -3.97 -11.03
C HIS A 184 1.25 -3.41 -11.81
N GLU A 185 1.82 -4.19 -12.75
CA GLU A 185 2.87 -3.66 -13.61
C GLU A 185 2.39 -2.42 -14.34
N TYR A 186 2.94 -1.28 -13.88
CA TYR A 186 2.77 0.09 -14.41
C TYR A 186 1.33 0.64 -14.36
N PHE A 187 0.51 0.09 -13.47
CA PHE A 187 -0.85 0.54 -13.26
C PHE A 187 -1.23 0.54 -11.77
N VAL A 188 -1.88 1.61 -11.32
CA VAL A 188 -2.50 1.71 -9.99
C VAL A 188 -4.01 1.64 -10.16
N GLU A 189 -4.62 0.63 -9.57
CA GLU A 189 -6.06 0.49 -9.48
C GLU A 189 -6.54 1.10 -8.15
N LEU A 190 -7.35 2.14 -8.24
CA LEU A 190 -8.01 2.75 -7.09
C LEU A 190 -9.41 2.15 -6.95
N PRO A 191 -9.89 1.86 -5.72
CA PRO A 191 -11.23 1.33 -5.52
C PRO A 191 -12.30 2.34 -5.93
N ASP A 192 -13.49 1.84 -6.25
CA ASP A 192 -14.65 2.67 -6.55
C ASP A 192 -14.94 3.61 -5.37
N GLY A 193 -15.11 4.90 -5.67
CA GLY A 193 -15.36 5.92 -4.66
C GLY A 193 -14.15 6.29 -3.81
N PHE A 194 -12.93 5.98 -4.25
CA PHE A 194 -11.71 6.42 -3.57
C PHE A 194 -11.68 7.94 -3.42
N ASP A 195 -11.73 8.40 -2.19
CA ASP A 195 -11.86 9.82 -1.84
C ASP A 195 -10.62 10.38 -1.11
N GLY A 196 -9.64 9.52 -0.77
CA GLY A 196 -8.44 9.93 -0.04
C GLY A 196 -8.70 10.32 1.42
N LYS A 197 -9.87 9.96 1.99
CA LYS A 197 -10.30 10.34 3.35
C LYS A 197 -10.44 9.19 4.33
N HIS A 198 -10.30 7.95 3.83
CA HIS A 198 -10.54 6.75 4.62
C HIS A 198 -9.35 5.80 4.55
N ALA A 199 -9.30 4.89 5.50
CA ALA A 199 -8.29 3.83 5.48
C ALA A 199 -8.45 2.94 4.24
N VAL A 200 -7.31 2.54 3.67
CA VAL A 200 -7.22 1.62 2.54
C VAL A 200 -6.18 0.54 2.82
N GLU A 201 -6.37 -0.62 2.23
CA GLU A 201 -5.35 -1.64 2.08
C GLU A 201 -4.65 -1.44 0.73
N VAL A 202 -3.34 -1.27 0.71
CA VAL A 202 -2.53 -1.23 -0.52
C VAL A 202 -1.90 -2.59 -0.68
N VAL A 203 -2.13 -3.24 -1.83
CA VAL A 203 -1.64 -4.60 -2.12
C VAL A 203 -0.85 -4.58 -3.41
N ASN A 204 0.32 -5.21 -3.42
CA ASN A 204 1.05 -5.46 -4.66
C ASN A 204 0.63 -6.81 -5.25
N GLU A 205 -0.21 -6.80 -6.28
CA GLU A 205 -0.61 -7.97 -7.07
C GLU A 205 0.22 -8.11 -8.36
N GLY A 206 1.21 -7.24 -8.55
CA GLY A 206 2.18 -7.29 -9.64
C GLY A 206 3.24 -8.36 -9.45
N ARG A 207 4.26 -8.34 -10.31
CA ARG A 207 5.41 -9.25 -10.29
C ARG A 207 6.71 -8.55 -9.90
N GLU A 208 6.73 -7.23 -10.02
CA GLU A 208 7.83 -6.36 -9.62
C GLU A 208 7.56 -5.74 -8.25
N VAL A 209 8.60 -5.22 -7.61
CA VAL A 209 8.46 -4.39 -6.41
C VAL A 209 7.78 -3.08 -6.79
N HIS A 210 6.74 -2.71 -6.07
CA HIS A 210 6.05 -1.44 -6.25
C HIS A 210 6.03 -0.62 -4.97
N GLU A 211 5.88 0.69 -5.12
CA GLU A 211 5.50 1.61 -4.06
C GLU A 211 4.20 2.34 -4.44
N PHE A 212 3.50 2.82 -3.45
CA PHE A 212 2.31 3.65 -3.62
C PHE A 212 2.57 5.00 -3.00
N VAL A 213 2.82 6.01 -3.82
CA VAL A 213 3.03 7.40 -3.38
C VAL A 213 1.85 8.22 -3.82
N ILE A 214 1.30 9.01 -2.92
CA ILE A 214 0.28 10.02 -3.20
C ILE A 214 0.97 11.37 -3.28
N ALA A 215 0.95 11.95 -4.47
CA ALA A 215 1.52 13.25 -4.76
C ALA A 215 0.42 14.29 -5.03
N ARG A 216 0.45 15.42 -4.30
CA ARG A 216 -0.44 16.56 -4.54
C ARG A 216 0.09 17.38 -5.69
N LEU A 217 -0.73 17.62 -6.71
CA LEU A 217 -0.38 18.46 -7.86
C LEU A 217 -0.42 19.96 -7.48
N LYS A 218 0.58 20.72 -7.90
CA LYS A 218 0.71 22.16 -7.62
C LYS A 218 0.08 23.00 -8.72
N GLY A 219 -0.73 23.98 -8.36
CA GLY A 219 -1.40 24.87 -9.33
C GLY A 219 -2.15 24.08 -10.39
N ASP A 220 -1.88 24.32 -11.67
CA ASP A 220 -2.51 23.66 -12.82
C ASP A 220 -1.73 22.43 -13.33
N ALA A 221 -0.72 21.98 -12.59
CA ALA A 221 0.09 20.84 -12.98
C ALA A 221 -0.74 19.58 -13.25
N THR A 222 -0.28 18.77 -14.17
CA THR A 222 -0.92 17.53 -14.61
C THR A 222 0.02 16.34 -14.41
N VAL A 223 -0.47 15.11 -14.56
CA VAL A 223 0.37 13.91 -14.58
C VAL A 223 1.47 14.01 -15.64
N ASN A 224 1.17 14.60 -16.80
CA ASN A 224 2.17 14.79 -17.85
C ASN A 224 3.32 15.71 -17.42
N ASP A 225 3.04 16.71 -16.58
CA ASP A 225 4.09 17.57 -16.02
C ASP A 225 4.97 16.81 -15.04
N VAL A 226 4.39 15.91 -14.24
CA VAL A 226 5.14 15.01 -13.36
C VAL A 226 6.01 14.07 -14.20
N VAL A 227 5.46 13.41 -15.21
CA VAL A 227 6.21 12.57 -16.15
C VAL A 227 7.36 13.34 -16.81
N ALA A 228 7.13 14.58 -17.24
CA ALA A 228 8.16 15.42 -17.84
C ALA A 228 9.26 15.84 -16.83
N TYR A 229 8.88 16.02 -15.56
CA TYR A 229 9.82 16.27 -14.49
C TYR A 229 10.67 15.02 -14.20
N GLU A 230 10.04 13.84 -14.10
CA GLU A 230 10.76 12.58 -13.84
C GLU A 230 11.72 12.18 -14.98
N LYS A 231 11.40 12.50 -16.22
CA LYS A 231 12.32 12.33 -17.36
C LYS A 231 13.56 13.21 -17.32
N SER A 232 13.55 14.29 -16.53
CA SER A 232 14.69 15.19 -16.48
C SER A 232 15.85 14.56 -15.65
N PRO A 233 17.11 14.77 -16.06
CA PRO A 233 18.27 14.20 -15.35
C PRO A 233 18.47 14.87 -13.98
N TYR A 234 19.20 14.17 -13.10
CA TYR A 234 19.76 14.78 -11.89
C TYR A 234 21.06 15.58 -12.20
N PRO A 235 21.33 16.66 -11.46
CA PRO A 235 20.43 17.30 -10.49
C PRO A 235 19.22 17.94 -11.16
N LYS A 236 18.05 17.84 -10.52
CA LYS A 236 16.82 18.47 -11.02
C LYS A 236 16.96 19.99 -11.03
N THR A 237 16.81 20.61 -12.18
CA THR A 237 16.98 22.08 -12.35
C THR A 237 15.67 22.86 -12.22
N ARG A 238 14.54 22.18 -12.20
CA ARG A 238 13.19 22.75 -12.03
C ARG A 238 12.60 22.32 -10.69
N ARG A 239 11.68 23.13 -10.16
CA ARG A 239 10.87 22.71 -9.00
C ARG A 239 9.92 21.61 -9.42
N ALA A 240 9.70 20.64 -8.54
CA ALA A 240 8.71 19.59 -8.76
C ALA A 240 7.30 20.19 -8.93
N PRO A 241 6.54 19.75 -9.94
CA PRO A 241 5.16 20.17 -10.16
C PRO A 241 4.18 19.57 -9.15
N HIS A 242 4.67 18.78 -8.22
CA HIS A 242 3.94 18.07 -7.18
C HIS A 242 4.68 18.13 -5.83
N GLU A 243 4.04 17.57 -4.81
CA GLU A 243 4.58 17.35 -3.48
C GLU A 243 4.04 16.02 -2.98
N ASP A 244 4.91 15.11 -2.60
CA ASP A 244 4.50 13.83 -2.04
C ASP A 244 4.01 14.06 -0.61
N VAL A 245 2.87 13.45 -0.26
CA VAL A 245 2.15 13.77 0.96
C VAL A 245 1.75 12.55 1.78
N ALA A 246 1.73 11.37 1.20
CA ALA A 246 1.43 10.11 1.89
C ALA A 246 1.84 8.92 1.02
N GLY A 247 1.86 7.74 1.60
CA GLY A 247 2.08 6.52 0.83
C GLY A 247 2.71 5.39 1.61
N THR A 248 2.89 4.26 0.93
CA THR A 248 3.72 3.17 1.41
C THR A 248 4.92 2.97 0.51
N ALA A 249 6.07 2.73 1.12
CA ALA A 249 7.30 2.36 0.43
C ALA A 249 7.16 0.94 -0.17
N PHE A 250 8.20 0.37 -0.57
CA PHE A 250 8.42 -0.85 -1.32
C PHE A 250 7.63 -2.06 -0.81
N LEU A 251 6.74 -2.59 -1.62
CA LEU A 251 6.01 -3.84 -1.40
C LEU A 251 6.48 -4.88 -2.42
N ASP A 252 6.94 -6.02 -1.95
CA ASP A 252 7.15 -7.19 -2.81
C ASP A 252 5.81 -7.74 -3.33
N PRO A 253 5.80 -8.51 -4.42
CA PRO A 253 4.61 -9.24 -4.88
C PRO A 253 3.93 -10.03 -3.76
N GLY A 254 2.65 -9.79 -3.56
CA GLY A 254 1.82 -10.40 -2.52
C GLY A 254 1.84 -9.67 -1.17
N GLU A 255 2.75 -8.73 -0.97
CA GLU A 255 2.80 -7.94 0.26
C GLU A 255 1.76 -6.81 0.25
N HIS A 256 1.36 -6.39 1.45
CA HIS A 256 0.34 -5.38 1.64
C HIS A 256 0.66 -4.45 2.82
N ALA A 257 0.02 -3.29 2.80
CA ALA A 257 0.15 -2.29 3.85
C ALA A 257 -1.17 -1.53 4.02
N ARG A 258 -1.51 -1.17 5.25
CA ARG A 258 -2.65 -0.32 5.52
C ARG A 258 -2.21 1.13 5.67
N LEU A 259 -2.88 2.02 4.95
CA LEU A 259 -2.77 3.47 5.07
C LEU A 259 -4.06 4.05 5.65
N ASP A 260 -3.92 4.90 6.66
CA ASP A 260 -5.00 5.75 7.17
C ASP A 260 -4.90 7.11 6.46
N LEU A 261 -5.82 7.42 5.54
CA LEU A 261 -5.77 8.64 4.72
C LEU A 261 -6.74 9.72 5.25
N ASP A 262 -6.27 10.97 5.25
CA ASP A 262 -7.08 12.17 5.45
C ASP A 262 -6.50 13.34 4.64
N LEU A 263 -6.56 13.20 3.31
CA LEU A 263 -5.98 14.18 2.40
C LEU A 263 -6.82 15.47 2.35
N ALA A 264 -6.17 16.62 2.31
CA ALA A 264 -6.85 17.91 2.11
C ALA A 264 -7.48 17.97 0.70
N PRO A 265 -8.56 18.77 0.49
CA PRO A 265 -9.11 18.98 -0.83
C PRO A 265 -8.06 19.40 -1.86
N GLY A 266 -8.09 18.78 -3.04
CA GLY A 266 -7.10 19.07 -4.07
C GLY A 266 -7.03 18.03 -5.17
N ARG A 267 -6.08 18.22 -6.09
CA ARG A 267 -5.78 17.30 -7.18
C ARG A 267 -4.53 16.49 -6.85
N TYR A 268 -4.59 15.21 -7.08
CA TYR A 268 -3.57 14.26 -6.71
C TYR A 268 -3.24 13.30 -7.84
N VAL A 269 -2.13 12.63 -7.70
CA VAL A 269 -1.76 11.48 -8.52
C VAL A 269 -1.16 10.40 -7.63
N ALA A 270 -1.61 9.17 -7.79
CA ALA A 270 -0.99 7.98 -7.22
C ALA A 270 0.13 7.51 -8.16
N ILE A 271 1.34 7.30 -7.65
CA ILE A 271 2.56 7.11 -8.44
C ILE A 271 3.40 5.97 -7.88
N CYS A 272 4.18 5.32 -8.76
CA CYS A 272 5.36 4.53 -8.41
C CYS A 272 6.59 5.10 -9.13
N TYR A 273 7.63 5.47 -8.37
CA TYR A 273 8.88 6.03 -8.90
C TYR A 273 9.97 4.97 -9.09
N LEU A 274 9.74 3.72 -8.63
CA LEU A 274 10.75 2.68 -8.69
C LEU A 274 11.21 2.41 -10.12
N PRO A 275 12.50 2.08 -10.30
CA PRO A 275 13.01 1.75 -11.62
C PRO A 275 12.57 0.35 -12.05
N ALA A 276 11.99 0.26 -13.24
CA ALA A 276 11.73 -0.98 -13.97
C ALA A 276 13.05 -1.67 -14.42
N PRO A 277 13.00 -2.90 -14.94
CA PRO A 277 14.19 -3.59 -15.46
C PRO A 277 14.94 -2.84 -16.55
N ASP A 278 14.29 -1.93 -17.28
CA ASP A 278 14.94 -1.06 -18.27
C ASP A 278 15.58 0.21 -17.70
N GLY A 279 15.54 0.35 -16.35
CA GLY A 279 16.10 1.47 -15.61
C GLY A 279 15.26 2.75 -15.60
N LYS A 280 14.07 2.74 -16.20
CA LYS A 280 13.15 3.89 -16.15
C LYS A 280 12.17 3.73 -14.99
N ALA A 281 11.80 4.84 -14.37
CA ALA A 281 10.78 4.83 -13.32
C ALA A 281 9.42 4.30 -13.84
N HIS A 282 8.69 3.57 -13.03
CA HIS A 282 7.38 2.97 -13.37
C HIS A 282 6.37 4.02 -13.86
N ILE A 283 6.41 5.25 -13.33
CA ILE A 283 5.59 6.35 -13.87
C ILE A 283 5.86 6.65 -15.34
N LEU A 284 7.09 6.42 -15.84
CA LEU A 284 7.44 6.60 -17.24
C LEU A 284 6.88 5.50 -18.15
N HIS A 285 6.43 4.40 -17.54
CA HIS A 285 5.69 3.31 -18.18
C HIS A 285 4.17 3.45 -18.03
N GLY A 286 3.70 4.50 -17.32
CA GLY A 286 2.28 4.80 -17.16
C GLY A 286 1.74 4.61 -15.74
N MET A 287 2.57 4.25 -14.75
CA MET A 287 2.14 4.04 -13.37
C MET A 287 1.90 5.37 -12.63
N GLY A 288 0.92 6.12 -13.14
CA GLY A 288 0.45 7.40 -12.58
C GLY A 288 -1.06 7.53 -12.72
N ARG A 289 -1.82 7.44 -11.62
CA ARG A 289 -3.28 7.49 -11.59
C ARG A 289 -3.76 8.78 -10.95
N PRO A 290 -4.32 9.75 -11.72
CA PRO A 290 -4.87 10.97 -11.15
C PRO A 290 -6.20 10.71 -10.42
N PHE A 291 -6.46 11.48 -9.36
CA PHE A 291 -7.71 11.52 -8.63
C PHE A 291 -7.90 12.88 -7.94
N ASP A 292 -9.13 13.18 -7.55
CA ASP A 292 -9.50 14.41 -6.87
C ASP A 292 -10.03 14.11 -5.47
N VAL A 293 -9.72 14.98 -4.51
CA VAL A 293 -10.27 14.98 -3.15
C VAL A 293 -11.14 16.22 -2.99
N ALA A 294 -12.39 16.04 -2.60
CA ALA A 294 -13.39 17.09 -2.42
C ALA A 294 -13.28 17.82 -1.07
#